data_fc52f10158a6c8e24df879db6c0566ca
#
_entry.id   fc52f10158a6c8e24df879db6c0566ca
#
_cell.length_a   1.000
_cell.length_b   1.000
_cell.length_c   1.000
_cell.angle_alpha   90.00
_cell.angle_beta   90.00
_cell.angle_gamma   90.00
#
_symmetry.space_group_name_H-M   'P 1'
#
loop_
_entity.id
_entity.type
_entity.pdbx_description
1 polymer ?
#
loop_
_entity_poly.entity_id
_entity_poly.type
_entity_poly.pdbx_seq_one_letter_code
_entity_poly.pdbx_strand_id
1 'polypeptide(L)'
;MIAIATSDLDDAGLDRGGQIAPSGRSGFLAIGLVAIGFWLTPGFAAAGDVLQVTNVRVPASGEIGIDLPLLMTIRNNTAEADAILRVRCPFANFSEKHTVDRGEGAPAMRAVKSIPIPENKTIELQRDGYHVMLLQTRQKLVNGEKFT
;
A
#
# COMPACT_ATOMS: atom_id res chain seq x y z
N MET A 1 -12.48 4.62 -5.67
CA MET A 1 -11.11 4.34 -5.19
C MET A 1 -11.12 3.06 -4.38
N ILE A 2 -10.27 2.10 -4.70
CA ILE A 2 -10.06 0.90 -3.88
C ILE A 2 -8.96 1.24 -2.89
N ALA A 3 -9.28 1.24 -1.58
CA ALA A 3 -8.33 1.52 -0.54
C ALA A 3 -7.81 0.20 0.06
N ILE A 4 -6.50 0.05 0.10
CA ILE A 4 -5.80 -1.07 0.73
C ILE A 4 -5.12 -0.49 1.97
N ALA A 5 -5.40 -1.05 3.15
CA ALA A 5 -4.69 -0.72 4.38
C ALA A 5 -3.63 -1.79 4.62
N THR A 6 -2.40 -1.34 4.78
CA THR A 6 -1.23 -2.16 5.07
C THR A 6 -0.76 -1.96 6.51
N SER A 7 0.24 -2.68 6.93
CA SER A 7 0.77 -2.65 8.30
C SER A 7 1.72 -1.50 8.60
N ASP A 8 1.96 -0.57 7.68
CA ASP A 8 2.78 0.61 7.94
C ASP A 8 2.20 1.43 9.10
N LEU A 9 2.77 1.27 10.28
CA LEU A 9 2.47 2.03 11.48
C LEU A 9 3.35 3.26 11.50
N ASP A 10 2.86 4.38 10.96
CA ASP A 10 3.43 5.68 11.24
C ASP A 10 3.20 6.04 12.71
N ASP A 11 4.08 5.57 13.58
CA ASP A 11 4.24 6.14 14.92
C ASP A 11 5.11 7.40 14.82
N ALA A 12 4.54 8.47 14.31
CA ALA A 12 5.15 9.78 14.36
C ALA A 12 4.96 10.37 15.76
N GLY A 13 5.89 10.07 16.67
CA GLY A 13 6.05 10.71 17.94
C GLY A 13 6.22 12.23 17.78
N LEU A 14 5.24 12.99 18.25
CA LEU A 14 5.30 14.43 18.41
C LEU A 14 6.32 14.79 19.46
N ASP A 15 7.54 15.17 19.06
CA ASP A 15 8.46 15.89 19.94
C ASP A 15 8.22 17.41 19.81
N ARG A 16 7.68 18.00 20.89
CA ARG A 16 7.60 19.43 21.11
C ARG A 16 8.86 19.87 21.84
N GLY A 17 9.89 20.27 21.12
CA GLY A 17 11.11 20.85 21.65
C GLY A 17 11.24 22.34 21.32
N GLY A 18 11.14 23.17 22.34
CA GLY A 18 11.12 24.60 22.36
C GLY A 18 12.34 25.30 21.74
N GLN A 19 12.04 26.42 21.12
CA GLN A 19 13.00 27.42 20.68
C GLN A 19 13.57 28.19 21.90
N ILE A 20 14.88 28.31 21.97
CA ILE A 20 15.56 29.33 22.74
C ILE A 20 16.57 30.02 21.84
N ALA A 21 16.35 31.26 21.53
CA ALA A 21 17.32 32.13 20.89
C ALA A 21 18.29 32.72 21.92
N PRO A 22 19.57 32.88 21.63
CA PRO A 22 20.41 33.84 22.30
C PRO A 22 20.77 35.02 21.39
N SER A 23 20.45 36.20 21.88
CA SER A 23 21.02 37.46 21.45
C SER A 23 22.47 37.58 21.94
N GLY A 24 23.39 38.00 21.09
CA GLY A 24 24.76 38.30 21.48
C GLY A 24 25.52 38.98 20.37
N ARG A 25 25.65 40.32 20.51
CA ARG A 25 26.53 41.17 19.69
C ARG A 25 27.99 40.88 20.03
N SER A 26 28.84 40.80 19.06
CA SER A 26 30.13 41.53 19.02
C SER A 26 30.95 41.12 17.80
N GLY A 27 31.39 42.14 17.08
CA GLY A 27 32.20 42.02 15.86
C GLY A 27 33.65 41.62 16.14
N PHE A 28 34.22 41.00 15.12
CA PHE A 28 35.67 41.10 14.80
C PHE A 28 35.84 40.84 13.31
N LEU A 29 36.55 41.76 12.66
CA LEU A 29 37.06 41.61 11.32
C LEU A 29 38.13 40.49 11.32
N ALA A 30 38.05 39.55 10.38
CA ALA A 30 39.19 38.75 9.93
C ALA A 30 38.95 38.24 8.51
N ILE A 31 39.75 38.74 7.64
CA ILE A 31 40.35 38.35 6.37
C ILE A 31 40.14 36.91 5.95
N GLY A 32 39.55 36.78 4.78
CA GLY A 32 39.63 35.84 3.70
C GLY A 32 40.26 34.47 3.87
N LEU A 33 39.44 33.50 3.61
CA LEU A 33 39.82 32.26 2.93
C LEU A 33 38.59 31.72 2.20
N VAL A 34 38.61 31.87 0.86
CA VAL A 34 37.59 31.26 0.00
C VAL A 34 37.82 29.77 -0.03
N ALA A 35 37.20 29.05 0.88
CA ALA A 35 37.07 27.61 0.79
C ALA A 35 35.90 27.33 -0.15
N ILE A 36 36.24 26.88 -1.37
CA ILE A 36 35.22 26.31 -2.28
C ILE A 36 34.73 25.00 -1.63
N GLY A 37 33.74 25.13 -0.76
CA GLY A 37 33.03 23.99 -0.21
C GLY A 37 32.21 23.35 -1.30
N PHE A 38 32.66 22.18 -1.75
CA PHE A 38 31.88 21.30 -2.61
C PHE A 38 30.71 20.77 -1.76
N TRP A 39 29.56 21.45 -1.85
CA TRP A 39 28.34 21.01 -1.23
C TRP A 39 27.88 19.73 -1.96
N LEU A 40 28.23 18.57 -1.43
CA LEU A 40 27.52 17.35 -1.77
C LEU A 40 26.09 17.53 -1.23
N THR A 41 25.19 17.94 -2.10
CA THR A 41 23.75 17.84 -1.82
C THR A 41 23.46 16.34 -1.74
N PRO A 42 22.98 15.82 -0.59
CA PRO A 42 22.45 14.47 -0.58
C PRO A 42 21.26 14.49 -1.56
N GLY A 43 21.42 13.77 -2.66
CA GLY A 43 20.30 13.52 -3.56
C GLY A 43 19.23 12.81 -2.73
N PHE A 44 18.11 13.50 -2.47
CA PHE A 44 16.91 12.82 -2.03
C PHE A 44 16.54 11.83 -3.13
N ALA A 45 16.85 10.56 -2.93
CA ALA A 45 16.23 9.50 -3.71
C ALA A 45 14.73 9.70 -3.50
N ALA A 46 14.02 10.01 -4.58
CA ALA A 46 12.56 9.98 -4.55
C ALA A 46 12.19 8.60 -4.00
N ALA A 47 11.49 8.58 -2.88
CA ALA A 47 10.92 7.36 -2.34
C ALA A 47 9.99 6.83 -3.44
N GLY A 48 10.47 5.83 -4.19
CA GLY A 48 9.60 5.07 -5.09
C GLY A 48 8.49 4.47 -4.24
N ASP A 49 7.29 4.38 -4.81
CA ASP A 49 6.14 3.80 -4.11
C ASP A 49 6.57 2.50 -3.42
N VAL A 50 6.44 2.48 -2.12
CA VAL A 50 6.85 1.38 -1.24
C VAL A 50 6.16 0.09 -1.66
N LEU A 51 4.87 0.18 -1.97
CA LEU A 51 4.06 -0.87 -2.55
C LEU A 51 3.48 -0.41 -3.90
N GLN A 52 3.71 -1.20 -4.92
CA GLN A 52 3.13 -0.96 -6.24
C GLN A 52 1.97 -1.92 -6.49
N VAL A 53 0.79 -1.36 -6.71
CA VAL A 53 -0.42 -2.12 -7.04
C VAL A 53 -0.74 -1.93 -8.52
N THR A 54 -0.80 -3.02 -9.26
CA THR A 54 -1.04 -3.02 -10.71
C THR A 54 -2.08 -4.08 -11.08
N ASN A 55 -2.56 -4.04 -12.32
CA ASN A 55 -3.50 -5.04 -12.87
C ASN A 55 -4.76 -5.25 -12.02
N VAL A 56 -5.23 -4.19 -11.36
CA VAL A 56 -6.45 -4.25 -10.55
C VAL A 56 -7.65 -4.48 -11.46
N ARG A 57 -8.36 -5.58 -11.25
CA ARG A 57 -9.51 -5.94 -12.07
C ARG A 57 -10.55 -6.72 -11.28
N VAL A 58 -11.79 -6.54 -11.65
CA VAL A 58 -12.96 -7.30 -11.18
C VAL A 58 -13.68 -7.81 -12.42
N PRO A 59 -14.14 -9.05 -12.47
CA PRO A 59 -14.95 -9.55 -13.58
C PRO A 59 -16.20 -8.69 -13.80
N ALA A 60 -16.53 -8.46 -15.06
CA ALA A 60 -17.81 -7.80 -15.39
C ALA A 60 -18.99 -8.67 -14.94
N SER A 61 -20.07 -8.02 -14.52
CA SER A 61 -21.32 -8.67 -14.17
C SER A 61 -22.53 -7.78 -14.47
N GLY A 62 -23.51 -8.36 -15.14
CA GLY A 62 -24.81 -7.71 -15.36
C GLY A 62 -25.75 -7.73 -14.15
N GLU A 63 -25.35 -8.36 -13.05
CA GLU A 63 -26.16 -8.54 -11.84
C GLU A 63 -25.63 -7.69 -10.69
N ILE A 64 -26.54 -7.33 -9.79
CA ILE A 64 -26.29 -6.62 -8.54
C ILE A 64 -26.46 -7.61 -7.38
N GLY A 65 -25.77 -7.39 -6.27
CA GLY A 65 -25.90 -8.22 -5.07
C GLY A 65 -25.10 -9.52 -5.12
N ILE A 66 -24.26 -9.70 -6.11
CA ILE A 66 -23.39 -10.88 -6.24
C ILE A 66 -22.01 -10.65 -5.67
N ASP A 67 -21.28 -11.74 -5.46
CA ASP A 67 -19.94 -11.75 -4.94
C ASP A 67 -18.95 -11.93 -6.08
N LEU A 68 -17.94 -11.03 -6.15
CA LEU A 68 -16.96 -11.02 -7.22
C LEU A 68 -15.53 -10.98 -6.67
N PRO A 69 -14.59 -11.70 -7.29
CA PRO A 69 -13.19 -11.63 -6.89
C PRO A 69 -12.54 -10.34 -7.39
N LEU A 70 -11.81 -9.67 -6.51
CA LEU A 70 -10.89 -8.59 -6.86
C LEU A 70 -9.51 -9.21 -7.07
N LEU A 71 -8.97 -9.06 -8.26
CA LEU A 71 -7.69 -9.59 -8.70
C LEU A 71 -6.72 -8.43 -8.89
N MET A 72 -5.46 -8.60 -8.50
CA MET A 72 -4.41 -7.59 -8.67
C MET A 72 -3.02 -8.18 -8.51
N THR A 73 -2.04 -7.41 -8.92
CA THR A 73 -0.62 -7.69 -8.67
C THR A 73 -0.09 -6.65 -7.69
N ILE A 74 0.61 -7.08 -6.66
CA ILE A 74 1.21 -6.20 -5.67
C ILE A 74 2.70 -6.52 -5.59
N ARG A 75 3.53 -5.49 -5.78
CA ARG A 75 4.97 -5.58 -5.61
C ARG A 75 5.38 -4.79 -4.37
N ASN A 76 6.07 -5.47 -3.48
CA ASN A 76 6.78 -4.85 -2.35
C ASN A 76 8.22 -4.55 -2.80
N ASN A 77 8.59 -3.26 -2.81
CA ASN A 77 9.93 -2.81 -3.17
C ASN A 77 10.80 -2.54 -1.94
N THR A 78 10.34 -2.93 -0.75
CA THR A 78 11.08 -2.72 0.51
C THR A 78 11.75 -4.00 0.99
N ALA A 79 12.70 -3.84 1.90
CA ALA A 79 13.35 -4.94 2.62
C ALA A 79 12.52 -5.45 3.81
N GLU A 80 11.29 -4.94 4.00
CA GLU A 80 10.40 -5.33 5.09
C GLU A 80 9.17 -6.03 4.53
N ALA A 81 8.72 -7.06 5.21
CA ALA A 81 7.47 -7.73 4.86
C ALA A 81 6.28 -6.89 5.32
N ASP A 82 5.22 -6.90 4.52
CA ASP A 82 3.97 -6.21 4.81
C ASP A 82 2.77 -7.16 4.63
N ALA A 83 1.55 -6.68 4.82
CA ALA A 83 0.34 -7.47 4.64
C ALA A 83 -0.88 -6.64 4.30
N ILE A 84 -1.77 -7.17 3.46
CA ILE A 84 -3.10 -6.59 3.26
C ILE A 84 -3.96 -6.91 4.47
N LEU A 85 -4.30 -5.90 5.26
CA LEU A 85 -5.17 -6.04 6.43
C LEU A 85 -6.63 -5.79 6.09
N ARG A 86 -6.89 -4.84 5.20
CA ARG A 86 -8.25 -4.45 4.79
C ARG A 86 -8.28 -3.97 3.35
N VAL A 87 -9.35 -4.31 2.66
CA VAL A 87 -9.67 -3.74 1.36
C VAL A 87 -11.05 -3.08 1.45
N ARG A 88 -11.22 -1.92 0.85
CA ARG A 88 -12.51 -1.24 0.72
C ARG A 88 -12.78 -0.95 -0.74
N CYS A 89 -14.00 -1.22 -1.16
CA CYS A 89 -14.44 -0.99 -2.52
C CYS A 89 -15.76 -0.22 -2.51
N PRO A 90 -15.89 0.90 -3.22
CA PRO A 90 -17.10 1.74 -3.18
C PRO A 90 -18.34 1.08 -3.76
N PHE A 91 -18.17 0.08 -4.60
CA PHE A 91 -19.26 -0.63 -5.24
C PHE A 91 -19.57 -2.02 -4.65
N ALA A 92 -19.03 -2.32 -3.47
CA ALA A 92 -19.37 -3.51 -2.70
C ALA A 92 -19.71 -3.15 -1.25
N ASN A 93 -20.58 -3.92 -0.61
CA ASN A 93 -20.95 -3.69 0.79
C ASN A 93 -19.84 -4.11 1.72
N PHE A 94 -19.18 -5.24 1.42
CA PHE A 94 -18.11 -5.82 2.23
C PHE A 94 -16.99 -6.33 1.35
N SER A 95 -15.84 -6.61 1.95
CA SER A 95 -14.77 -7.36 1.33
C SER A 95 -14.16 -8.33 2.32
N GLU A 96 -13.84 -9.53 1.85
CA GLU A 96 -13.19 -10.56 2.63
C GLU A 96 -11.93 -11.06 1.93
N LYS A 97 -10.91 -11.37 2.70
CA LYS A 97 -9.66 -11.95 2.20
C LYS A 97 -9.75 -13.46 2.32
N HIS A 98 -9.47 -14.15 1.23
CA HIS A 98 -9.52 -15.60 1.16
C HIS A 98 -8.20 -16.19 0.66
N THR A 99 -8.02 -17.46 0.96
CA THR A 99 -7.04 -18.35 0.33
C THR A 99 -7.73 -19.64 -0.06
N VAL A 100 -7.11 -20.38 -0.96
CA VAL A 100 -7.56 -21.72 -1.30
C VAL A 100 -6.72 -22.73 -0.54
N ASP A 101 -7.34 -23.44 0.39
CA ASP A 101 -6.73 -24.56 1.09
C ASP A 101 -6.74 -25.80 0.17
N ARG A 102 -5.55 -26.37 -0.05
CA ARG A 102 -5.33 -27.55 -0.87
C ARG A 102 -4.86 -28.74 -0.03
N GLY A 103 -5.20 -28.76 1.27
CA GLY A 103 -4.91 -29.87 2.16
C GLY A 103 -5.60 -31.16 1.74
N GLU A 104 -5.87 -32.05 2.68
CA GLU A 104 -6.58 -33.29 2.40
C GLU A 104 -8.01 -33.01 1.93
N GLY A 105 -8.36 -33.49 0.76
CA GLY A 105 -9.71 -33.34 0.16
C GLY A 105 -9.77 -32.37 -1.03
N ALA A 106 -10.99 -31.95 -1.38
CA ALA A 106 -11.21 -31.00 -2.46
C ALA A 106 -10.74 -29.58 -2.03
N PRO A 107 -10.16 -28.79 -2.96
CA PRO A 107 -9.77 -27.41 -2.68
C PRO A 107 -10.96 -26.62 -2.13
N ALA A 108 -10.75 -25.97 -0.99
CA ALA A 108 -11.79 -25.18 -0.32
C ALA A 108 -11.31 -23.74 -0.04
N MET A 109 -12.21 -22.79 -0.27
CA MET A 109 -11.99 -21.38 0.07
C MET A 109 -12.03 -21.17 1.57
N ARG A 110 -11.05 -20.47 2.14
CA ARG A 110 -11.01 -20.12 3.56
C ARG A 110 -10.74 -18.62 3.74
N ALA A 111 -11.49 -17.99 4.62
CA ALA A 111 -11.23 -16.63 5.05
C ALA A 111 -9.92 -16.54 5.84
N VAL A 112 -9.13 -15.48 5.57
CA VAL A 112 -7.87 -15.20 6.26
C VAL A 112 -7.89 -13.80 6.86
N LYS A 113 -7.16 -13.61 7.96
CA LYS A 113 -7.07 -12.30 8.63
C LYS A 113 -6.29 -11.29 7.81
N SER A 114 -5.25 -11.73 7.14
CA SER A 114 -4.38 -10.90 6.30
C SER A 114 -3.84 -11.69 5.11
N ILE A 115 -3.40 -10.98 4.06
CA ILE A 115 -2.67 -11.58 2.94
C ILE A 115 -1.24 -11.06 3.04
N PRO A 116 -0.24 -11.94 3.25
CA PRO A 116 1.15 -11.52 3.42
C PRO A 116 1.72 -10.99 2.10
N ILE A 117 2.53 -9.93 2.19
CA ILE A 117 3.32 -9.35 1.10
C ILE A 117 4.78 -9.42 1.50
N PRO A 118 5.52 -10.48 1.13
CA PRO A 118 6.91 -10.63 1.54
C PRO A 118 7.81 -9.50 1.01
N GLU A 119 8.90 -9.26 1.71
CA GLU A 119 9.94 -8.30 1.33
C GLU A 119 10.47 -8.55 -0.08
N ASN A 120 10.67 -7.51 -0.87
CA ASN A 120 11.24 -7.57 -2.22
C ASN A 120 10.53 -8.56 -3.17
N LYS A 121 9.27 -8.90 -2.90
CA LYS A 121 8.49 -9.87 -3.69
C LYS A 121 7.31 -9.22 -4.39
N THR A 122 6.88 -9.93 -5.42
CA THR A 122 5.60 -9.67 -6.09
C THR A 122 4.65 -10.81 -5.73
N ILE A 123 3.44 -10.45 -5.34
CA ILE A 123 2.34 -11.40 -5.15
C ILE A 123 1.24 -11.12 -6.17
N GLU A 124 0.54 -12.15 -6.56
CA GLU A 124 -0.63 -12.05 -7.41
C GLU A 124 -1.86 -12.54 -6.65
N LEU A 125 -2.88 -11.70 -6.57
CA LEU A 125 -4.17 -12.10 -6.08
C LEU A 125 -4.98 -12.72 -7.22
N GLN A 126 -5.28 -14.01 -7.09
CA GLN A 126 -5.95 -14.79 -8.12
C GLN A 126 -6.85 -15.87 -7.50
N ARG A 127 -7.84 -16.34 -8.26
CA ARG A 127 -8.92 -17.19 -7.75
C ARG A 127 -8.48 -18.48 -7.07
N ASP A 128 -7.37 -19.03 -7.47
CA ASP A 128 -6.83 -20.32 -6.99
C ASP A 128 -5.76 -20.16 -5.91
N GLY A 129 -5.53 -18.93 -5.43
CA GLY A 129 -4.61 -18.56 -4.38
C GLY A 129 -5.20 -17.57 -3.41
N TYR A 130 -4.39 -16.62 -2.97
CA TYR A 130 -4.90 -15.48 -2.22
C TYR A 130 -5.74 -14.60 -3.14
N HIS A 131 -6.90 -14.18 -2.66
CA HIS A 131 -7.76 -13.23 -3.35
C HIS A 131 -8.64 -12.46 -2.36
N VAL A 132 -9.24 -11.39 -2.83
CA VAL A 132 -10.24 -10.63 -2.09
C VAL A 132 -11.59 -10.85 -2.77
N MET A 133 -12.59 -11.23 -1.99
CA MET A 133 -13.96 -11.27 -2.44
C MET A 133 -14.64 -9.94 -2.11
N LEU A 134 -15.22 -9.33 -3.11
CA LEU A 134 -16.12 -8.19 -2.99
C LEU A 134 -17.54 -8.74 -2.87
N LEU A 135 -18.14 -8.53 -1.70
CA LEU A 135 -19.42 -9.14 -1.35
C LEU A 135 -20.55 -8.14 -1.58
N GLN A 136 -21.67 -8.66 -2.11
CA GLN A 136 -22.88 -7.91 -2.34
C GLN A 136 -22.62 -6.62 -3.14
N THR A 137 -22.26 -6.77 -4.41
CA THR A 137 -22.05 -5.64 -5.32
C THR A 137 -23.30 -4.76 -5.39
N ARG A 138 -23.12 -3.43 -5.38
CA ARG A 138 -24.19 -2.43 -5.35
C ARG A 138 -24.55 -1.88 -6.73
N GLN A 139 -23.78 -2.25 -7.74
CA GLN A 139 -23.99 -1.84 -9.12
C GLN A 139 -23.58 -2.92 -10.10
N LYS A 140 -24.06 -2.83 -11.32
CA LYS A 140 -23.58 -3.65 -12.44
C LYS A 140 -22.18 -3.21 -12.82
N LEU A 141 -21.34 -4.15 -13.18
CA LEU A 141 -19.95 -3.91 -13.61
C LEU A 141 -19.83 -4.19 -15.10
N VAL A 142 -19.57 -3.15 -15.87
CA VAL A 142 -19.47 -3.23 -17.33
C VAL A 142 -18.02 -3.52 -17.73
N ASN A 143 -17.83 -4.34 -18.75
CA ASN A 143 -16.49 -4.65 -19.26
C ASN A 143 -15.79 -3.39 -19.79
N GLY A 144 -14.55 -3.16 -19.36
CA GLY A 144 -13.74 -1.99 -19.72
C GLY A 144 -14.05 -0.72 -18.91
N GLU A 145 -15.01 -0.76 -17.98
CA GLU A 145 -15.25 0.35 -17.04
C GLU A 145 -14.08 0.51 -16.08
N LYS A 146 -13.67 1.76 -15.85
CA LYS A 146 -12.59 2.10 -14.93
C LYS A 146 -13.18 2.72 -13.67
N PHE A 147 -12.75 2.21 -12.53
CA PHE A 147 -13.09 2.73 -11.22
C PHE A 147 -11.88 3.45 -10.62
N THR A 148 -12.08 4.62 -10.05
CA THR A 148 -11.07 5.43 -9.36
C THR A 148 -11.37 5.50 -7.86
#